data_2a46b1e7eb1819a1e59147df5d727622
#
_entry.id   2a46b1e7eb1819a1e59147df5d727622
#
_cell.length_a   1.000
_cell.length_b   1.000
_cell.length_c   1.000
_cell.angle_alpha   90.00
_cell.angle_beta   90.00
_cell.angle_gamma   90.00
#
_symmetry.space_group_name_H-M   'P 1'
#
loop_
_entity.id
_entity.type
_entity.pdbx_description
1 polymer ?
#
loop_
_entity_poly.entity_id
_entity_poly.type
_entity_poly.pdbx_seq_one_letter_code
_entity_poly.pdbx_strand_id
1 'polypeptide(L)'
;MKILITGFDPFGGESVNPAYEAVKLLPDTIAGAEIIKLQVPTRFALSGTVLEAAVSEHRPDAVICVGQAGGRSAITPERVAINLADASIPDNAGDQPVDEPIRKDGAPAYFTSLPVKAMVQKMRAAGIPAALSYTAGSFVCNSLMYTLLYLIDRQYPTMRGGFIHVPYAMEQAVGKPLGTPSMDLHQIARGLTLAVEAIVENERDLTVNR
;
A
#
# COMPACT_ATOMS: atom_id res chain seq x y z
N MET A 1 16.66 -7.64 8.84
CA MET A 1 15.34 -7.68 8.19
C MET A 1 15.39 -6.79 6.96
N LYS A 2 14.85 -7.26 5.83
CA LYS A 2 14.79 -6.54 4.57
C LYS A 2 13.32 -6.26 4.23
N ILE A 3 12.97 -5.01 3.94
CA ILE A 3 11.58 -4.60 3.65
C ILE A 3 11.53 -3.92 2.29
N LEU A 4 10.75 -4.49 1.38
CA LEU A 4 10.44 -3.88 0.09
C LEU A 4 9.21 -2.97 0.26
N ILE A 5 9.35 -1.69 -0.12
CA ILE A 5 8.26 -0.73 -0.09
C ILE A 5 8.02 -0.22 -1.50
N THR A 6 6.79 -0.38 -2.00
CA THR A 6 6.42 0.10 -3.32
C THR A 6 5.52 1.31 -3.25
N GLY A 7 5.56 2.15 -4.28
CA GLY A 7 4.58 3.22 -4.50
C GLY A 7 4.28 3.34 -5.99
N PHE A 8 3.06 3.76 -6.32
CA PHE A 8 2.64 3.88 -7.71
C PHE A 8 3.16 5.14 -8.40
N ASP A 9 3.29 5.06 -9.72
CA ASP A 9 3.46 6.21 -10.60
C ASP A 9 2.19 7.11 -10.61
N PRO A 10 2.27 8.35 -11.13
CA PRO A 10 1.11 9.23 -11.31
C PRO A 10 0.04 8.59 -12.21
N PHE A 11 -1.24 8.84 -11.92
CA PHE A 11 -2.38 8.34 -12.67
C PHE A 11 -3.57 9.31 -12.64
N GLY A 12 -4.56 9.10 -13.49
CA GLY A 12 -5.80 9.89 -13.49
C GLY A 12 -5.61 11.37 -13.82
N GLY A 13 -4.59 11.72 -14.61
CA GLY A 13 -4.26 13.10 -14.97
C GLY A 13 -3.47 13.87 -13.92
N GLU A 14 -3.15 13.27 -12.78
CA GLU A 14 -2.29 13.88 -11.77
C GLU A 14 -0.82 13.88 -12.22
N SER A 15 -0.07 14.91 -11.83
CA SER A 15 1.37 15.01 -12.10
C SER A 15 2.25 14.31 -11.08
N VAL A 16 1.71 14.01 -9.91
CA VAL A 16 2.39 13.35 -8.79
C VAL A 16 1.53 12.24 -8.20
N ASN A 17 2.18 11.25 -7.59
CA ASN A 17 1.52 10.26 -6.75
C ASN A 17 2.17 10.29 -5.36
N PRO A 18 1.47 10.72 -4.29
CA PRO A 18 2.03 10.87 -2.96
C PRO A 18 2.56 9.56 -2.38
N ALA A 19 2.08 8.41 -2.88
CA ALA A 19 2.56 7.11 -2.44
C ALA A 19 4.06 6.94 -2.72
N TYR A 20 4.49 7.08 -3.99
CA TYR A 20 5.90 6.92 -4.30
C TYR A 20 6.74 8.12 -3.87
N GLU A 21 6.20 9.34 -3.93
CA GLU A 21 6.90 10.52 -3.44
C GLU A 21 7.26 10.38 -1.94
N ALA A 22 6.33 9.90 -1.12
CA ALA A 22 6.61 9.63 0.29
C ALA A 22 7.59 8.46 0.50
N VAL A 23 7.50 7.40 -0.31
CA VAL A 23 8.45 6.27 -0.27
C VAL A 23 9.87 6.73 -0.57
N LYS A 24 10.08 7.65 -1.53
CA LYS A 24 11.41 8.21 -1.82
C LYS A 24 12.04 8.93 -0.62
N LEU A 25 11.22 9.56 0.23
CA LEU A 25 11.68 10.29 1.42
C LEU A 25 12.09 9.39 2.60
N LEU A 26 11.77 8.10 2.56
CA LEU A 26 12.16 7.18 3.62
C LEU A 26 13.68 7.02 3.68
N PRO A 27 14.30 6.90 4.88
CA PRO A 27 15.70 6.51 4.99
C PRO A 27 15.91 5.07 4.50
N ASP A 28 17.14 4.75 4.13
CA ASP A 28 17.50 3.41 3.63
C ASP A 28 17.57 2.36 4.76
N THR A 29 17.46 2.80 6.01
CA THR A 29 17.38 1.93 7.19
C THR A 29 16.37 2.50 8.19
N ILE A 30 15.43 1.69 8.66
CA ILE A 30 14.43 2.05 9.68
C ILE A 30 14.41 0.96 10.74
N ALA A 31 14.63 1.32 12.00
CA ALA A 31 14.65 0.39 13.14
C ALA A 31 15.54 -0.86 12.89
N GLY A 32 16.66 -0.69 12.17
CA GLY A 32 17.58 -1.77 11.81
C GLY A 32 17.15 -2.62 10.59
N ALA A 33 16.01 -2.33 9.99
CA ALA A 33 15.61 -2.97 8.73
C ALA A 33 16.13 -2.20 7.52
N GLU A 34 16.69 -2.91 6.54
CA GLU A 34 17.06 -2.39 5.22
C GLU A 34 15.79 -2.12 4.40
N ILE A 35 15.70 -0.93 3.79
CA ILE A 35 14.54 -0.48 3.01
C ILE A 35 14.88 -0.47 1.52
N ILE A 36 14.16 -1.27 0.76
CA ILE A 36 14.21 -1.26 -0.71
C ILE A 36 13.00 -0.51 -1.23
N LYS A 37 13.23 0.50 -2.06
CA LYS A 37 12.19 1.37 -2.62
C LYS A 37 11.96 1.03 -4.08
N LEU A 38 10.70 0.82 -4.48
CA LEU A 38 10.35 0.44 -5.83
C LEU A 38 9.14 1.27 -6.33
N GLN A 39 9.27 1.88 -7.50
CA GLN A 39 8.10 2.41 -8.20
C GLN A 39 7.42 1.31 -9.01
N VAL A 40 6.10 1.22 -8.90
CA VAL A 40 5.27 0.30 -9.68
C VAL A 40 4.31 1.07 -10.58
N PRO A 41 4.05 0.59 -11.81
CA PRO A 41 3.12 1.27 -12.71
C PRO A 41 1.67 1.09 -12.25
N THR A 42 0.84 2.13 -12.42
CA THR A 42 -0.61 2.05 -12.19
C THR A 42 -1.27 1.37 -13.40
N ARG A 43 -1.02 0.06 -13.53
CA ARG A 43 -1.51 -0.79 -14.63
C ARG A 43 -1.87 -2.17 -14.11
N PHE A 44 -3.09 -2.65 -14.42
CA PHE A 44 -3.55 -3.98 -14.01
C PHE A 44 -2.62 -5.10 -14.49
N ALA A 45 -2.24 -5.08 -15.76
CA ALA A 45 -1.43 -6.13 -16.36
C ALA A 45 0.04 -6.14 -15.90
N LEU A 46 0.58 -5.03 -15.39
CA LEU A 46 2.02 -4.87 -15.19
C LEU A 46 2.44 -4.72 -13.73
N SER A 47 1.61 -4.09 -12.88
CA SER A 47 1.98 -3.81 -11.48
C SER A 47 2.35 -5.08 -10.70
N GLY A 48 1.56 -6.14 -10.85
CA GLY A 48 1.84 -7.43 -10.23
C GLY A 48 3.12 -8.10 -10.73
N THR A 49 3.39 -8.04 -12.03
CA THR A 49 4.62 -8.62 -12.63
C THR A 49 5.88 -7.91 -12.13
N VAL A 50 5.85 -6.57 -12.04
CA VAL A 50 6.96 -5.77 -11.52
C VAL A 50 7.21 -6.10 -10.04
N LEU A 51 6.16 -6.22 -9.24
CA LEU A 51 6.26 -6.63 -7.84
C LEU A 51 6.85 -8.03 -7.69
N GLU A 52 6.36 -9.00 -8.46
CA GLU A 52 6.80 -10.40 -8.44
C GLU A 52 8.29 -10.54 -8.80
N ALA A 53 8.75 -9.81 -9.81
CA ALA A 53 10.16 -9.75 -10.18
C ALA A 53 11.02 -9.21 -9.02
N ALA A 54 10.62 -8.11 -8.39
CA ALA A 54 11.34 -7.51 -7.28
C ALA A 54 11.36 -8.41 -6.03
N VAL A 55 10.25 -9.09 -5.71
CA VAL A 55 10.19 -10.07 -4.62
C VAL A 55 11.14 -11.24 -4.89
N SER A 56 11.18 -11.73 -6.13
CA SER A 56 12.08 -12.82 -6.53
C SER A 56 13.56 -12.42 -6.43
N GLU A 57 13.91 -11.20 -6.85
CA GLU A 57 15.27 -10.66 -6.83
C GLU A 57 15.76 -10.37 -5.41
N HIS A 58 14.98 -9.62 -4.64
CA HIS A 58 15.43 -9.08 -3.35
C HIS A 58 15.16 -10.01 -2.18
N ARG A 59 14.21 -10.98 -2.31
CA ARG A 59 13.82 -11.91 -1.23
C ARG A 59 13.55 -11.18 0.10
N PRO A 60 12.63 -10.21 0.14
CA PRO A 60 12.36 -9.43 1.34
C PRO A 60 11.68 -10.28 2.43
N ASP A 61 11.88 -9.89 3.69
CA ASP A 61 11.15 -10.47 4.84
C ASP A 61 9.71 -9.93 4.93
N ALA A 62 9.52 -8.68 4.45
CA ALA A 62 8.20 -8.07 4.37
C ALA A 62 8.06 -7.16 3.14
N VAL A 63 6.82 -7.00 2.65
CA VAL A 63 6.48 -6.10 1.56
C VAL A 63 5.34 -5.17 1.99
N ILE A 64 5.51 -3.87 1.77
CA ILE A 64 4.48 -2.85 1.94
C ILE A 64 4.20 -2.23 0.59
N CYS A 65 3.02 -2.46 0.03
CA CYS A 65 2.57 -1.68 -1.11
C CYS A 65 1.89 -0.40 -0.62
N VAL A 66 2.19 0.74 -1.25
CA VAL A 66 1.61 2.03 -0.90
C VAL A 66 0.89 2.60 -2.11
N GLY A 67 -0.34 3.11 -1.88
CA GLY A 67 -1.16 3.73 -2.92
C GLY A 67 -1.87 4.98 -2.43
N GLN A 68 -2.30 5.82 -3.37
CA GLN A 68 -3.10 7.01 -3.08
C GLN A 68 -4.58 6.65 -2.98
N ALA A 69 -5.25 7.12 -1.93
CA ALA A 69 -6.70 7.10 -1.82
C ALA A 69 -7.24 8.52 -1.65
N GLY A 70 -7.57 9.16 -2.77
CA GLY A 70 -8.20 10.48 -2.76
C GLY A 70 -9.51 10.48 -1.96
N GLY A 71 -9.74 11.55 -1.19
CA GLY A 71 -10.91 11.68 -0.32
C GLY A 71 -10.72 11.12 1.10
N ARG A 72 -9.66 10.38 1.38
CA ARG A 72 -9.32 9.98 2.75
C ARG A 72 -8.47 11.06 3.44
N SER A 73 -8.71 11.28 4.73
CA SER A 73 -7.97 12.25 5.57
C SER A 73 -6.92 11.60 6.47
N ALA A 74 -6.79 10.27 6.42
CA ALA A 74 -5.91 9.48 7.28
C ALA A 74 -5.10 8.47 6.47
N ILE A 75 -3.93 8.08 6.98
CA ILE A 75 -3.17 6.94 6.47
C ILE A 75 -3.92 5.66 6.89
N THR A 76 -4.17 4.77 5.94
CA THR A 76 -5.03 3.62 6.17
C THR A 76 -4.36 2.31 5.75
N PRO A 77 -3.76 1.55 6.71
CA PRO A 77 -3.39 0.17 6.47
C PRO A 77 -4.65 -0.67 6.13
N GLU A 78 -4.55 -1.46 5.05
CA GLU A 78 -5.65 -2.27 4.54
C GLU A 78 -5.65 -3.66 5.17
N ARG A 79 -6.82 -4.12 5.63
CA ARG A 79 -6.97 -5.43 6.28
C ARG A 79 -7.08 -6.57 5.29
N VAL A 80 -7.69 -6.35 4.13
CA VAL A 80 -8.10 -7.39 3.19
C VAL A 80 -8.00 -6.93 1.75
N ALA A 81 -7.61 -7.83 0.87
CA ALA A 81 -7.74 -7.71 -0.58
C ALA A 81 -8.72 -8.75 -1.09
N ILE A 82 -9.53 -8.40 -2.09
CA ILE A 82 -10.54 -9.27 -2.70
C ILE A 82 -10.12 -9.66 -4.13
N ASN A 83 -10.55 -10.82 -4.58
CA ASN A 83 -10.26 -11.34 -5.92
C ASN A 83 -11.18 -10.72 -6.98
N LEU A 84 -11.11 -9.40 -7.10
CA LEU A 84 -11.96 -8.62 -7.99
C LEU A 84 -11.18 -7.45 -8.59
N ALA A 85 -11.18 -7.35 -9.91
CA ALA A 85 -10.81 -6.18 -10.68
C ALA A 85 -12.08 -5.60 -11.32
N ASP A 86 -12.49 -4.40 -10.87
CA ASP A 86 -13.67 -3.69 -11.35
C ASP A 86 -13.37 -2.19 -11.31
N ALA A 87 -13.11 -1.61 -12.50
CA ALA A 87 -12.50 -0.30 -12.61
C ALA A 87 -13.52 0.74 -13.10
N SER A 88 -13.75 1.80 -12.30
CA SER A 88 -14.58 2.93 -12.69
C SER A 88 -13.92 3.89 -13.68
N ILE A 89 -12.58 3.84 -13.78
CA ILE A 89 -11.77 4.61 -14.72
C ILE A 89 -10.71 3.68 -15.35
N PRO A 90 -10.20 3.97 -16.55
CA PRO A 90 -9.09 3.23 -17.14
C PRO A 90 -7.81 3.43 -16.32
N ASP A 91 -6.93 2.43 -16.35
CA ASP A 91 -5.56 2.54 -15.84
C ASP A 91 -4.65 3.31 -16.81
N ASN A 92 -3.35 3.42 -16.52
CA ASN A 92 -2.39 4.15 -17.36
C ASN A 92 -2.10 3.50 -18.73
N ALA A 93 -2.62 2.30 -18.99
CA ALA A 93 -2.57 1.65 -20.29
C ALA A 93 -3.90 1.71 -21.05
N GLY A 94 -4.96 2.19 -20.43
CA GLY A 94 -6.31 2.20 -20.97
C GLY A 94 -7.12 0.96 -20.60
N ASP A 95 -6.57 0.04 -19.78
CA ASP A 95 -7.28 -1.16 -19.34
C ASP A 95 -8.32 -0.79 -18.27
N GLN A 96 -9.54 -1.27 -18.47
CA GLN A 96 -10.67 -1.02 -17.57
C GLN A 96 -11.49 -2.31 -17.39
N PRO A 97 -10.99 -3.25 -16.55
CA PRO A 97 -11.69 -4.50 -16.28
C PRO A 97 -13.04 -4.25 -15.58
N VAL A 98 -14.01 -5.11 -15.86
CA VAL A 98 -15.35 -5.08 -15.27
C VAL A 98 -15.65 -6.46 -14.69
N ASP A 99 -15.81 -6.53 -13.37
CA ASP A 99 -16.19 -7.75 -12.63
C ASP A 99 -15.31 -8.98 -12.95
N GLU A 100 -13.99 -8.77 -13.08
CA GLU A 100 -13.05 -9.83 -13.44
C GLU A 100 -12.28 -10.34 -12.20
N PRO A 101 -12.01 -11.67 -12.10
CA PRO A 101 -11.13 -12.18 -11.07
C PRO A 101 -9.66 -11.82 -11.37
N ILE A 102 -8.91 -11.36 -10.34
CA ILE A 102 -7.49 -11.06 -10.45
C ILE A 102 -6.68 -12.35 -10.70
N ARG A 103 -7.04 -13.44 -10.02
CA ARG A 103 -6.46 -14.78 -10.20
C ARG A 103 -7.58 -15.83 -10.22
N LYS A 104 -7.69 -16.59 -11.31
CA LYS A 104 -8.75 -17.62 -11.49
C LYS A 104 -8.65 -18.75 -10.47
N ASP A 105 -7.46 -19.06 -10.01
CA ASP A 105 -7.14 -20.12 -9.03
C ASP A 105 -6.89 -19.59 -7.61
N GLY A 106 -7.11 -18.29 -7.38
CA GLY A 106 -6.93 -17.66 -6.10
C GLY A 106 -8.17 -17.74 -5.20
N ALA A 107 -7.99 -17.56 -3.88
CA ALA A 107 -9.09 -17.49 -2.93
C ALA A 107 -9.95 -16.23 -3.16
N PRO A 108 -11.22 -16.21 -2.70
CA PRO A 108 -12.07 -15.01 -2.82
C PRO A 108 -11.47 -13.75 -2.19
N ALA A 109 -10.65 -13.91 -1.13
CA ALA A 109 -9.98 -12.83 -0.45
C ALA A 109 -8.75 -13.33 0.30
N TYR A 110 -7.77 -12.45 0.52
CA TYR A 110 -6.61 -12.66 1.38
C TYR A 110 -6.51 -11.55 2.42
N PHE A 111 -6.17 -11.92 3.66
CA PHE A 111 -5.91 -10.97 4.72
C PHE A 111 -4.42 -10.63 4.80
N THR A 112 -4.12 -9.35 5.07
CA THR A 112 -2.75 -8.92 5.33
C THR A 112 -2.14 -9.68 6.51
N SER A 113 -0.86 -9.99 6.39
CA SER A 113 -0.05 -10.54 7.50
C SER A 113 0.76 -9.47 8.25
N LEU A 114 0.60 -8.20 7.88
CA LEU A 114 1.22 -7.08 8.59
C LEU A 114 0.47 -6.75 9.89
N PRO A 115 1.15 -6.21 10.91
CA PRO A 115 0.55 -5.83 12.19
C PRO A 115 -0.21 -4.49 12.08
N VAL A 116 -1.29 -4.46 11.30
CA VAL A 116 -2.01 -3.23 10.92
C VAL A 116 -2.60 -2.45 12.08
N LYS A 117 -2.99 -3.13 13.17
CA LYS A 117 -3.47 -2.45 14.38
C LYS A 117 -2.32 -1.77 15.12
N ALA A 118 -1.16 -2.42 15.23
CA ALA A 118 0.05 -1.83 15.81
C ALA A 118 0.51 -0.63 14.99
N MET A 119 0.47 -0.71 13.65
CA MET A 119 0.76 0.43 12.76
C MET A 119 -0.14 1.63 13.07
N VAL A 120 -1.46 1.42 13.11
CA VAL A 120 -2.44 2.48 13.41
C VAL A 120 -2.20 3.07 14.79
N GLN A 121 -1.98 2.24 15.80
CA GLN A 121 -1.71 2.69 17.16
C GLN A 121 -0.44 3.55 17.22
N LYS A 122 0.65 3.11 16.59
CA LYS A 122 1.93 3.83 16.59
C LYS A 122 1.83 5.18 15.87
N MET A 123 1.16 5.24 14.71
CA MET A 123 0.92 6.50 14.00
C MET A 123 0.08 7.47 14.82
N ARG A 124 -1.03 7.01 15.43
CA ARG A 124 -1.89 7.84 16.28
C ARG A 124 -1.16 8.36 17.52
N ALA A 125 -0.34 7.54 18.17
CA ALA A 125 0.47 7.96 19.31
C ALA A 125 1.47 9.06 18.94
N ALA A 126 1.90 9.12 17.67
CA ALA A 126 2.77 10.17 17.15
C ALA A 126 2.01 11.40 16.57
N GLY A 127 0.68 11.45 16.75
CA GLY A 127 -0.17 12.56 16.28
C GLY A 127 -0.49 12.51 14.78
N ILE A 128 -0.27 11.39 14.10
CA ILE A 128 -0.58 11.22 12.68
C ILE A 128 -1.96 10.58 12.54
N PRO A 129 -2.90 11.18 11.78
CA PRO A 129 -4.19 10.58 11.49
C PRO A 129 -4.03 9.23 10.80
N ALA A 130 -4.50 8.18 11.44
CA ALA A 130 -4.46 6.81 10.90
C ALA A 130 -5.71 6.03 11.29
N ALA A 131 -6.17 5.14 10.41
CA ALA A 131 -7.32 4.26 10.67
C ALA A 131 -7.14 2.93 9.96
N LEU A 132 -7.67 1.85 10.53
CA LEU A 132 -7.73 0.57 9.84
C LEU A 132 -8.79 0.63 8.74
N SER A 133 -8.45 0.13 7.56
CA SER A 133 -9.37 0.01 6.44
C SER A 133 -9.66 -1.45 6.11
N TYR A 134 -10.88 -1.73 5.69
CA TYR A 134 -11.35 -3.06 5.32
C TYR A 134 -11.64 -3.19 3.82
N THR A 135 -11.18 -2.23 3.01
CA THR A 135 -11.31 -2.31 1.56
C THR A 135 -10.25 -1.47 0.86
N ALA A 136 -9.45 -2.13 0.02
CA ALA A 136 -8.52 -1.48 -0.89
C ALA A 136 -9.20 -1.02 -2.21
N GLY A 137 -10.53 -1.15 -2.28
CA GLY A 137 -11.30 -0.93 -3.52
C GLY A 137 -11.23 -2.12 -4.47
N SER A 138 -11.42 -1.85 -5.76
CA SER A 138 -11.37 -2.85 -6.85
C SER A 138 -10.48 -2.41 -8.03
N PHE A 139 -9.72 -1.32 -7.85
CA PHE A 139 -8.78 -0.80 -8.85
C PHE A 139 -7.39 -1.45 -8.69
N VAL A 140 -6.37 -0.90 -9.35
CA VAL A 140 -4.99 -1.43 -9.37
C VAL A 140 -4.40 -1.62 -7.96
N CYS A 141 -4.79 -0.80 -6.97
CA CYS A 141 -4.34 -0.94 -5.58
C CYS A 141 -4.75 -2.30 -4.98
N ASN A 142 -6.03 -2.66 -5.10
CA ASN A 142 -6.52 -3.96 -4.66
C ASN A 142 -5.87 -5.10 -5.46
N SER A 143 -5.72 -4.92 -6.77
CA SER A 143 -5.09 -5.92 -7.64
C SER A 143 -3.64 -6.21 -7.23
N LEU A 144 -2.85 -5.16 -6.91
CA LEU A 144 -1.48 -5.29 -6.44
C LEU A 144 -1.42 -5.95 -5.06
N MET A 145 -2.25 -5.51 -4.10
CA MET A 145 -2.33 -6.11 -2.77
C MET A 145 -2.73 -7.58 -2.85
N TYR A 146 -3.75 -7.90 -3.66
CA TYR A 146 -4.21 -9.27 -3.83
C TYR A 146 -3.11 -10.14 -4.43
N THR A 147 -2.40 -9.66 -5.47
CA THR A 147 -1.29 -10.38 -6.08
C THR A 147 -0.16 -10.64 -5.08
N LEU A 148 0.22 -9.65 -4.26
CA LEU A 148 1.20 -9.83 -3.19
C LEU A 148 0.78 -10.95 -2.22
N LEU A 149 -0.44 -10.90 -1.74
CA LEU A 149 -0.93 -11.86 -0.74
C LEU A 149 -1.11 -13.27 -1.35
N TYR A 150 -1.48 -13.37 -2.62
CA TYR A 150 -1.49 -14.61 -3.38
C TYR A 150 -0.07 -15.22 -3.49
N LEU A 151 0.95 -14.40 -3.78
CA LEU A 151 2.34 -14.86 -3.83
C LEU A 151 2.83 -15.36 -2.45
N ILE A 152 2.45 -14.68 -1.38
CA ILE A 152 2.75 -15.09 -0.01
C ILE A 152 2.13 -16.47 0.28
N ASP A 153 0.84 -16.63 -0.04
CA ASP A 153 0.12 -17.89 0.18
C ASP A 153 0.74 -19.06 -0.59
N ARG A 154 1.17 -18.84 -1.84
CA ARG A 154 1.60 -19.90 -2.75
C ARG A 154 3.09 -20.20 -2.77
N GLN A 155 3.93 -19.16 -2.58
CA GLN A 155 5.36 -19.27 -2.87
C GLN A 155 6.26 -18.78 -1.73
N TYR A 156 5.80 -17.84 -0.90
CA TYR A 156 6.62 -17.17 0.10
C TYR A 156 5.96 -17.15 1.51
N PRO A 157 5.63 -18.33 2.10
CA PRO A 157 4.79 -18.40 3.30
C PRO A 157 5.40 -17.76 4.56
N THR A 158 6.70 -17.49 4.55
CA THR A 158 7.41 -16.80 5.65
C THR A 158 7.48 -15.29 5.46
N MET A 159 7.22 -14.79 4.25
CA MET A 159 7.18 -13.36 3.94
C MET A 159 5.90 -12.72 4.49
N ARG A 160 6.01 -11.51 5.04
CA ARG A 160 4.85 -10.74 5.46
C ARG A 160 4.49 -9.70 4.40
N GLY A 161 3.22 -9.37 4.25
CA GLY A 161 2.83 -8.39 3.24
C GLY A 161 1.48 -7.75 3.47
N GLY A 162 1.31 -6.57 2.88
CA GLY A 162 0.08 -5.80 2.92
C GLY A 162 0.16 -4.48 2.18
N PHE A 163 -0.83 -3.65 2.40
CA PHE A 163 -1.03 -2.40 1.68
C PHE A 163 -1.37 -1.25 2.62
N ILE A 164 -0.90 -0.05 2.29
CA ILE A 164 -1.24 1.19 2.99
C ILE A 164 -1.73 2.22 1.97
N HIS A 165 -2.92 2.75 2.16
CA HIS A 165 -3.36 3.93 1.44
C HIS A 165 -2.98 5.21 2.16
N VAL A 166 -2.55 6.21 1.37
CA VAL A 166 -2.22 7.56 1.85
C VAL A 166 -3.15 8.59 1.21
N PRO A 167 -3.43 9.72 1.90
CA PRO A 167 -4.22 10.82 1.34
C PRO A 167 -3.54 11.49 0.13
N TYR A 168 -4.25 12.39 -0.53
CA TYR A 168 -3.63 13.36 -1.43
C TYR A 168 -2.51 14.12 -0.74
N ALA A 169 -1.43 14.44 -1.47
CA ALA A 169 -0.49 15.47 -1.06
C ALA A 169 -1.17 16.85 -1.06
N MET A 170 -0.66 17.80 -0.28
CA MET A 170 -1.27 19.14 -0.15
C MET A 170 -1.33 19.88 -1.49
N GLU A 171 -0.31 19.77 -2.31
CA GLU A 171 -0.25 20.38 -3.64
C GLU A 171 -1.30 19.82 -4.62
N GLN A 172 -1.72 18.57 -4.46
CA GLN A 172 -2.80 17.99 -5.25
C GLN A 172 -4.18 18.55 -4.86
N ALA A 173 -4.35 19.02 -3.63
CA ALA A 173 -5.60 19.63 -3.19
C ALA A 173 -5.82 21.03 -3.75
N VAL A 174 -4.76 21.69 -4.26
CA VAL A 174 -4.86 23.00 -4.92
C VAL A 174 -5.74 22.86 -6.17
N GLY A 175 -6.83 23.63 -6.23
CA GLY A 175 -7.77 23.56 -7.34
C GLY A 175 -8.82 22.45 -7.27
N LYS A 176 -8.76 21.56 -6.27
CA LYS A 176 -9.84 20.59 -6.00
C LYS A 176 -10.99 21.24 -5.21
N PRO A 177 -12.18 20.62 -5.17
CA PRO A 177 -13.32 21.14 -4.39
C PRO A 177 -12.96 21.46 -2.95
N LEU A 178 -13.57 22.51 -2.40
CA LEU A 178 -13.39 22.91 -1.01
C LEU A 178 -13.69 21.73 -0.07
N GLY A 179 -12.81 21.51 0.90
CA GLY A 179 -12.91 20.39 1.85
C GLY A 179 -12.25 19.09 1.37
N THR A 180 -11.60 19.08 0.20
CA THR A 180 -10.80 17.91 -0.23
C THR A 180 -9.69 17.65 0.80
N PRO A 181 -9.69 16.47 1.45
CA PRO A 181 -8.68 16.15 2.44
C PRO A 181 -7.32 15.89 1.79
N SER A 182 -6.26 16.35 2.44
CA SER A 182 -4.89 16.14 2.02
C SER A 182 -3.96 16.05 3.24
N MET A 183 -2.76 15.57 3.04
CA MET A 183 -1.74 15.47 4.09
C MET A 183 -0.39 15.93 3.53
N ASP A 184 0.39 16.61 4.37
CA ASP A 184 1.77 16.98 4.03
C ASP A 184 2.61 15.73 3.71
N LEU A 185 3.43 15.81 2.67
CA LEU A 185 4.20 14.67 2.16
C LEU A 185 5.18 14.11 3.21
N HIS A 186 5.82 15.00 4.02
CA HIS A 186 6.71 14.57 5.10
C HIS A 186 5.93 13.90 6.24
N GLN A 187 4.67 14.31 6.50
CA GLN A 187 3.81 13.60 7.46
C GLN A 187 3.41 12.22 6.94
N ILE A 188 3.15 12.09 5.64
CA ILE A 188 2.92 10.77 5.01
C ILE A 188 4.17 9.90 5.18
N ALA A 189 5.36 10.40 4.82
CA ALA A 189 6.62 9.66 4.96
C ALA A 189 6.91 9.27 6.41
N ARG A 190 6.64 10.17 7.38
CA ARG A 190 6.75 9.88 8.81
C ARG A 190 5.79 8.77 9.23
N GLY A 191 4.55 8.79 8.74
CA GLY A 191 3.58 7.72 8.99
C GLY A 191 4.04 6.37 8.44
N LEU A 192 4.60 6.34 7.24
CA LEU A 192 5.18 5.12 6.65
C LEU A 192 6.39 4.63 7.46
N THR A 193 7.26 5.53 7.94
CA THR A 193 8.37 5.18 8.85
C THR A 193 7.85 4.47 10.11
N LEU A 194 6.84 5.04 10.77
CA LEU A 194 6.22 4.45 11.96
C LEU A 194 5.54 3.10 11.66
N ALA A 195 4.97 2.94 10.46
CA ALA A 195 4.42 1.65 10.04
C ALA A 195 5.51 0.59 9.90
N VAL A 196 6.68 0.94 9.32
CA VAL A 196 7.85 0.05 9.25
C VAL A 196 8.36 -0.32 10.64
N GLU A 197 8.51 0.66 11.54
CA GLU A 197 8.91 0.39 12.92
C GLU A 197 7.94 -0.59 13.61
N ALA A 198 6.62 -0.43 13.40
CA ALA A 198 5.63 -1.34 13.94
C ALA A 198 5.79 -2.78 13.38
N ILE A 199 6.19 -2.95 12.11
CA ILE A 199 6.47 -4.26 11.52
C ILE A 199 7.69 -4.91 12.17
N VAL A 200 8.75 -4.13 12.40
CA VAL A 200 10.00 -4.62 13.02
C VAL A 200 9.77 -5.03 14.48
N GLU A 201 8.99 -4.24 15.21
CA GLU A 201 8.73 -4.45 16.64
C GLU A 201 7.70 -5.56 16.93
N ASN A 202 6.85 -5.92 15.94
CA ASN A 202 5.75 -6.86 16.16
C ASN A 202 5.76 -7.98 15.09
N GLU A 203 5.98 -9.21 15.52
CA GLU A 203 5.84 -10.39 14.66
C GLU A 203 4.37 -10.67 14.29
N ARG A 204 3.45 -10.36 15.20
CA ARG A 204 2.01 -10.53 15.05
C ARG A 204 1.27 -9.26 15.39
N ASP A 205 0.06 -9.11 14.83
CA ASP A 205 -0.78 -7.96 15.11
C ASP A 205 -1.36 -7.99 16.56
N LEU A 206 -1.78 -6.83 17.04
CA LEU A 206 -2.40 -6.69 18.36
C LEU A 206 -3.75 -7.44 18.42
N THR A 207 -3.99 -8.14 19.51
CA THR A 207 -5.23 -8.91 19.74
C THR A 207 -6.37 -8.06 20.30
N VAL A 208 -6.08 -6.82 20.75
CA VAL A 208 -7.07 -5.89 21.32
C VAL A 208 -7.27 -4.68 20.45
N ASN A 209 -8.51 -4.20 20.35
CA ASN A 209 -8.82 -2.89 19.80
C ASN A 209 -8.64 -1.85 20.89
N ARG A 210 -7.66 -0.99 20.77
CA ARG A 210 -7.48 0.19 21.62
C ARG A 210 -7.73 1.46 20.84
#